data_af9ccc2540d03b9093db059cf167450c
#
_entry.id   af9ccc2540d03b9093db059cf167450c
#
_cell.length_a   1.000
_cell.length_b   1.000
_cell.length_c   1.000
_cell.angle_alpha   90.00
_cell.angle_beta   90.00
_cell.angle_gamma   90.00
#
_symmetry.space_group_name_H-M   'P 1'
#
loop_
_entity.id
_entity.type
_entity.pdbx_description
1 polymer ?
#
loop_
_entity_poly.entity_id
_entity_poly.type
_entity_poly.pdbx_seq_one_letter_code
_entity_poly.pdbx_strand_id
1 'polypeptide(L)'
;MIKLTSAASCAALLFISSLSHAQSPAAAAPPAYDAELARSVGADDNGMRSYVLVVLKTGPNKVPAGPERDEMFKGHFANMKRLSAEGKLALAGPFDGVDGWRGLFIFA
;
A
#
# COMPACT_ATOMS: atom_id res chain seq x y z
N MET A 1 44.89 -18.56 -70.93
CA MET A 1 45.00 -17.48 -69.95
C MET A 1 43.60 -16.98 -69.64
N ILE A 2 43.01 -17.43 -68.56
CA ILE A 2 41.64 -17.07 -68.19
C ILE A 2 41.72 -16.18 -66.94
N LYS A 3 41.28 -14.94 -67.04
CA LYS A 3 41.20 -14.00 -65.92
C LYS A 3 39.83 -14.17 -65.24
N LEU A 4 39.85 -14.60 -63.95
CA LEU A 4 38.67 -14.61 -63.09
C LEU A 4 38.56 -13.21 -62.45
N THR A 5 37.47 -12.52 -62.72
CA THR A 5 37.04 -11.33 -61.97
C THR A 5 36.10 -11.71 -60.84
N SER A 6 36.55 -11.48 -59.62
CA SER A 6 35.77 -11.71 -58.41
C SER A 6 34.84 -10.48 -58.17
N ALA A 7 33.56 -10.71 -58.18
CA ALA A 7 32.55 -9.70 -57.78
C ALA A 7 32.26 -9.86 -56.29
N ALA A 8 32.66 -8.89 -55.49
CA ALA A 8 32.33 -8.77 -54.08
C ALA A 8 30.88 -8.24 -53.91
N SER A 9 29.98 -9.06 -53.44
CA SER A 9 28.61 -8.67 -53.11
C SER A 9 28.57 -8.18 -51.68
N CYS A 10 28.42 -6.85 -51.46
CA CYS A 10 28.16 -6.24 -50.15
C CYS A 10 26.67 -6.39 -49.82
N ALA A 11 26.33 -7.31 -48.94
CA ALA A 11 25.02 -7.38 -48.32
C ALA A 11 24.90 -6.37 -47.19
N ALA A 12 24.13 -5.30 -47.40
CA ALA A 12 23.77 -4.32 -46.38
C ALA A 12 22.65 -4.90 -45.49
N LEU A 13 23.00 -5.27 -44.28
CA LEU A 13 22.02 -5.65 -43.23
C LEU A 13 21.37 -4.39 -42.66
N LEU A 14 20.13 -4.13 -43.05
CA LEU A 14 19.27 -3.11 -42.44
C LEU A 14 18.76 -3.62 -41.08
N PHE A 15 19.36 -3.15 -39.98
CA PHE A 15 18.81 -3.33 -38.64
C PHE A 15 17.59 -2.41 -38.45
N ILE A 16 16.38 -2.96 -38.55
CA ILE A 16 15.16 -2.26 -38.17
C ILE A 16 15.05 -2.37 -36.62
N SER A 17 15.48 -1.32 -35.94
CA SER A 17 15.27 -1.16 -34.49
C SER A 17 13.78 -0.88 -34.24
N SER A 18 13.03 -1.90 -33.88
CA SER A 18 11.66 -1.75 -33.39
C SER A 18 11.69 -1.03 -32.04
N LEU A 19 11.37 0.26 -31.99
CA LEU A 19 11.09 0.97 -30.74
C LEU A 19 9.78 0.41 -30.18
N SER A 20 9.87 -0.53 -29.29
CA SER A 20 8.75 -0.96 -28.46
C SER A 20 8.38 0.21 -27.53
N HIS A 21 7.35 0.96 -27.88
CA HIS A 21 6.73 1.90 -26.98
C HIS A 21 6.08 1.10 -25.86
N ALA A 22 6.70 1.06 -24.69
CA ALA A 22 6.05 0.57 -23.48
C ALA A 22 4.87 1.51 -23.18
N GLN A 23 3.67 1.09 -23.55
CA GLN A 23 2.45 1.80 -23.13
C GLN A 23 2.36 1.70 -21.62
N SER A 24 2.48 2.84 -20.94
CA SER A 24 2.11 2.91 -19.50
C SER A 24 0.67 2.40 -19.38
N PRO A 25 0.38 1.52 -18.42
CA PRO A 25 -0.99 1.08 -18.19
C PRO A 25 -1.85 2.33 -17.98
N ALA A 26 -2.91 2.45 -18.77
CA ALA A 26 -3.88 3.53 -18.61
C ALA A 26 -4.36 3.49 -17.15
N ALA A 27 -4.30 4.63 -16.45
CA ALA A 27 -4.82 4.74 -15.10
C ALA A 27 -6.28 4.26 -15.12
N ALA A 28 -6.60 3.26 -14.30
CA ALA A 28 -7.98 2.80 -14.16
C ALA A 28 -8.87 4.00 -13.82
N ALA A 29 -10.04 4.10 -14.45
CA ALA A 29 -11.01 5.11 -14.08
C ALA A 29 -11.32 5.00 -12.58
N PRO A 30 -11.47 6.12 -11.84
CA PRO A 30 -11.83 6.06 -10.44
C PRO A 30 -13.13 5.23 -10.28
N PRO A 31 -13.24 4.42 -9.23
CA PRO A 31 -14.44 3.63 -8.99
C PRO A 31 -15.66 4.55 -8.90
N ALA A 32 -16.76 4.12 -9.50
CA ALA A 32 -18.03 4.82 -9.35
C ALA A 32 -18.49 4.79 -7.88
N TYR A 33 -19.25 5.80 -7.46
CA TYR A 33 -19.85 5.83 -6.13
C TYR A 33 -20.75 4.61 -5.91
N ASP A 34 -20.54 3.91 -4.80
CA ASP A 34 -21.30 2.74 -4.38
C ASP A 34 -22.16 3.10 -3.15
N ALA A 35 -23.46 3.33 -3.39
CA ALA A 35 -24.40 3.72 -2.35
C ALA A 35 -24.66 2.60 -1.31
N GLU A 36 -24.52 1.33 -1.68
CA GLU A 36 -24.68 0.21 -0.76
C GLU A 36 -23.48 0.11 0.17
N LEU A 37 -22.28 0.19 -0.38
CA LEU A 37 -21.05 0.25 0.41
C LEU A 37 -21.06 1.46 1.34
N ALA A 38 -21.43 2.64 0.86
CA ALA A 38 -21.50 3.86 1.68
C ALA A 38 -22.41 3.65 2.90
N ARG A 39 -23.61 3.12 2.69
CA ARG A 39 -24.54 2.80 3.79
C ARG A 39 -23.98 1.74 4.75
N SER A 40 -23.35 0.70 4.23
CA SER A 40 -22.80 -0.39 5.05
C SER A 40 -21.69 0.08 5.99
N VAL A 41 -20.93 1.09 5.57
CA VAL A 41 -19.85 1.70 6.39
C VAL A 41 -20.31 2.95 7.15
N GLY A 42 -21.58 3.33 7.06
CA GLY A 42 -22.13 4.51 7.74
C GLY A 42 -21.67 5.84 7.15
N ALA A 43 -21.39 5.86 5.85
CA ALA A 43 -21.04 7.08 5.11
C ALA A 43 -22.29 7.79 4.57
N ASP A 44 -22.18 9.10 4.33
CA ASP A 44 -23.21 9.92 3.69
C ASP A 44 -23.24 9.72 2.17
N ASP A 45 -24.10 10.47 1.47
CA ASP A 45 -24.28 10.40 0.01
C ASP A 45 -23.02 10.86 -0.78
N ASN A 46 -22.05 11.48 -0.13
CA ASN A 46 -20.77 11.85 -0.69
C ASN A 46 -19.66 10.81 -0.36
N GLY A 47 -20.02 9.73 0.34
CA GLY A 47 -19.06 8.72 0.79
C GLY A 47 -18.26 9.14 2.04
N MET A 48 -18.70 10.19 2.75
CA MET A 48 -17.98 10.74 3.91
C MET A 48 -18.58 10.26 5.22
N ARG A 49 -17.73 10.00 6.23
CA ARG A 49 -18.14 9.77 7.62
C ARG A 49 -17.12 10.34 8.58
N SER A 50 -17.54 10.61 9.80
CA SER A 50 -16.65 11.05 10.86
C SER A 50 -15.83 9.89 11.42
N TYR A 51 -14.53 10.17 11.66
CA TYR A 51 -13.60 9.24 12.30
C TYR A 51 -12.85 9.93 13.42
N VAL A 52 -12.37 9.14 14.40
CA VAL A 52 -11.44 9.60 15.41
C VAL A 52 -10.05 9.09 15.08
N LEU A 53 -9.13 10.01 14.75
CA LEU A 53 -7.72 9.69 14.55
C LEU A 53 -7.00 9.74 15.91
N VAL A 54 -6.37 8.63 16.27
CA VAL A 54 -5.50 8.51 17.45
C VAL A 54 -4.08 8.23 17.01
N VAL A 55 -3.17 9.12 17.36
CA VAL A 55 -1.74 8.94 17.09
C VAL A 55 -1.03 8.56 18.39
N LEU A 56 -0.31 7.44 18.33
CA LEU A 56 0.41 6.90 19.48
C LEU A 56 1.84 7.41 19.52
N LYS A 57 2.29 7.84 20.68
CA LYS A 57 3.68 8.22 20.94
C LYS A 57 4.27 7.35 22.05
N THR A 58 5.59 7.25 22.05
CA THR A 58 6.31 6.59 23.14
C THR A 58 6.03 7.31 24.45
N GLY A 59 5.52 6.58 25.44
CA GLY A 59 5.29 7.08 26.78
C GLY A 59 6.58 7.28 27.58
N PRO A 60 6.52 8.02 28.69
CA PRO A 60 7.68 8.26 29.57
C PRO A 60 8.15 6.97 30.25
N ASN A 61 7.23 6.08 30.59
CA ASN A 61 7.52 4.81 31.24
C ASN A 61 7.65 3.70 30.20
N LYS A 62 8.80 3.03 30.21
CA LYS A 62 9.08 1.92 29.30
C LYS A 62 9.02 0.61 30.09
N VAL A 63 8.16 -0.31 29.67
CA VAL A 63 8.14 -1.67 30.21
C VAL A 63 9.26 -2.46 29.51
N PRO A 64 10.24 -3.02 30.27
CA PRO A 64 11.31 -3.82 29.71
C PRO A 64 10.77 -5.06 28.98
N ALA A 65 11.58 -5.65 28.08
CA ALA A 65 11.26 -6.95 27.50
C ALA A 65 11.15 -8.03 28.58
N GLY A 66 10.13 -8.87 28.47
CA GLY A 66 9.87 -9.94 29.43
C GLY A 66 8.38 -10.24 29.58
N PRO A 67 8.02 -11.14 30.50
CA PRO A 67 6.65 -11.67 30.65
C PRO A 67 5.58 -10.58 30.84
N GLU A 68 5.88 -9.53 31.60
CA GLU A 68 4.96 -8.40 31.82
C GLU A 68 4.62 -7.70 30.51
N ARG A 69 5.65 -7.40 29.71
CA ARG A 69 5.47 -6.76 28.41
C ARG A 69 4.72 -7.66 27.42
N ASP A 70 5.00 -8.97 27.45
CA ASP A 70 4.35 -9.93 26.57
C ASP A 70 2.86 -10.03 26.89
N GLU A 71 2.47 -10.05 28.16
CA GLU A 71 1.06 -10.05 28.59
C GLU A 71 0.36 -8.75 28.24
N MET A 72 1.05 -7.60 28.38
CA MET A 72 0.54 -6.30 27.95
C MET A 72 0.23 -6.29 26.44
N PHE A 73 1.14 -6.80 25.60
CA PHE A 73 0.91 -6.87 24.16
C PHE A 73 -0.19 -7.88 23.80
N LYS A 74 -0.29 -8.99 24.49
CA LYS A 74 -1.38 -9.95 24.31
C LYS A 74 -2.74 -9.30 24.56
N GLY A 75 -2.88 -8.54 25.65
CA GLY A 75 -4.08 -7.75 25.94
C GLY A 75 -4.36 -6.68 24.88
N HIS A 76 -3.32 -5.98 24.41
CA HIS A 76 -3.41 -4.98 23.36
C HIS A 76 -3.97 -5.58 22.05
N PHE A 77 -3.40 -6.67 21.56
CA PHE A 77 -3.86 -7.30 20.32
C PHE A 77 -5.25 -7.93 20.47
N ALA A 78 -5.58 -8.50 21.63
CA ALA A 78 -6.92 -9.00 21.89
C ALA A 78 -7.97 -7.89 21.83
N ASN A 79 -7.67 -6.71 22.40
CA ASN A 79 -8.55 -5.54 22.32
C ASN A 79 -8.71 -5.00 20.91
N MET A 80 -7.62 -4.92 20.13
CA MET A 80 -7.68 -4.52 18.73
C MET A 80 -8.59 -5.46 17.92
N LYS A 81 -8.43 -6.78 18.09
CA LYS A 81 -9.26 -7.78 17.43
C LYS A 81 -10.75 -7.60 17.78
N ARG A 82 -11.06 -7.38 19.06
CA ARG A 82 -12.43 -7.13 19.52
C ARG A 82 -13.02 -5.88 18.88
N LEU A 83 -12.29 -4.74 18.93
CA LEU A 83 -12.74 -3.48 18.36
C LEU A 83 -12.93 -3.54 16.84
N SER A 84 -12.09 -4.29 16.14
CA SER A 84 -12.24 -4.54 14.70
C SER A 84 -13.51 -5.37 14.42
N ALA A 85 -13.74 -6.44 15.19
CA ALA A 85 -14.94 -7.26 15.05
C ALA A 85 -16.25 -6.50 15.35
N GLU A 86 -16.18 -5.51 16.24
CA GLU A 86 -17.31 -4.61 16.56
C GLU A 86 -17.49 -3.47 15.54
N GLY A 87 -16.65 -3.38 14.49
CA GLY A 87 -16.68 -2.31 13.50
C GLY A 87 -16.22 -0.94 14.02
N LYS A 88 -15.66 -0.90 15.23
CA LYS A 88 -15.18 0.34 15.89
C LYS A 88 -13.78 0.73 15.51
N LEU A 89 -12.95 -0.20 15.08
CA LEU A 89 -11.58 0.05 14.62
C LEU A 89 -11.52 -0.14 13.10
N ALA A 90 -11.44 0.96 12.38
CA ALA A 90 -11.39 0.96 10.92
C ALA A 90 -9.99 0.69 10.38
N LEU A 91 -8.96 1.22 11.04
CA LEU A 91 -7.56 1.07 10.65
C LEU A 91 -6.66 1.09 11.88
N ALA A 92 -5.62 0.27 11.86
CA ALA A 92 -4.51 0.33 12.82
C ALA A 92 -3.20 0.01 12.11
N GLY A 93 -2.13 0.69 12.47
CA GLY A 93 -0.81 0.44 11.90
C GLY A 93 0.32 0.97 12.75
N PRO A 94 1.48 0.30 12.75
CA PRO A 94 2.69 0.78 13.38
C PRO A 94 3.37 1.86 12.53
N PHE A 95 4.13 2.72 13.19
CA PHE A 95 5.15 3.57 12.58
C PHE A 95 6.55 3.01 12.88
N ASP A 96 7.56 3.51 12.18
CA ASP A 96 8.98 3.11 12.32
C ASP A 96 9.64 3.58 13.63
N GLY A 97 8.96 4.42 14.41
CA GLY A 97 9.44 4.91 15.71
C GLY A 97 10.28 6.18 15.66
N VAL A 98 10.46 6.80 14.49
CA VAL A 98 11.14 8.10 14.35
C VAL A 98 10.39 9.13 15.20
N ASP A 99 11.13 10.00 15.89
CA ASP A 99 10.61 11.05 16.76
C ASP A 99 9.63 10.58 17.86
N GLY A 100 9.72 9.28 18.21
CA GLY A 100 8.87 8.67 19.22
C GLY A 100 7.46 8.33 18.74
N TRP A 101 7.16 8.45 17.45
CA TRP A 101 5.90 8.02 16.86
C TRP A 101 5.81 6.49 16.83
N ARG A 102 4.72 5.93 17.34
CA ARG A 102 4.57 4.47 17.51
C ARG A 102 3.58 3.84 16.57
N GLY A 103 2.55 4.56 16.18
CA GLY A 103 1.51 4.07 15.31
C GLY A 103 0.27 4.94 15.33
N LEU A 104 -0.75 4.50 14.61
CA LEU A 104 -2.06 5.16 14.59
C LEU A 104 -3.20 4.16 14.72
N PHE A 105 -4.33 4.69 15.21
CA PHE A 105 -5.64 4.07 15.09
C PHE A 105 -6.61 5.05 14.44
N ILE A 106 -7.53 4.51 13.63
CA ILE A 106 -8.70 5.23 13.14
C ILE A 106 -9.93 4.49 13.66
N PHE A 107 -10.69 5.16 14.53
CA PHE A 107 -11.94 4.64 15.04
C PHE A 107 -13.12 5.17 14.24
N ALA A 108 -14.11 4.30 14.02
CA ALA A 108 -15.34 4.54 13.27
C ALA A 108 -16.55 4.72 14.20
#